data_457588c76eaadd3d1fe75696e0e113fb
#
_entry.id   457588c76eaadd3d1fe75696e0e113fb
#
_cell.length_a   1.000
_cell.length_b   1.000
_cell.length_c   1.000
_cell.angle_alpha   90.00
_cell.angle_beta   90.00
_cell.angle_gamma   90.00
#
_symmetry.space_group_name_H-M   'P 1'
#
loop_
_entity.id
_entity.type
_entity.pdbx_description
1 polymer ?
#
loop_
_entity_poly.entity_id
_entity_poly.type
_entity_poly.pdbx_seq_one_letter_code
_entity_poly.pdbx_strand_id
1 'polypeptide(L)'
;EIGVRLVGSEMCIRDSTCTSQDMAGNTRTYTFSYLINTEDKYYLENITEKLDDGKEYSFITIDYSNFRALRIQQKVDTFEHNSTATTPSGNEIANISEIPSLFITDMYPLSMHAVAIYGKILGEPANYLITQLIPDSNGESEETTTYTYTLDNRGIVTSCHAVVRHIRNGYEQDYTRTVNYTIE
;
A
#
# COMPACT_ATOMS: atom_id res chain seq x y z
N GLU A 1 -0.37 0.12 25.01
CA GLU A 1 0.72 -0.68 24.42
C GLU A 1 0.09 -1.72 23.49
N ILE A 2 0.35 -1.61 22.19
CA ILE A 2 -0.17 -2.57 21.21
C ILE A 2 0.90 -3.65 21.08
N GLY A 3 0.61 -4.83 21.64
CA GLY A 3 1.47 -6.01 21.46
C GLY A 3 1.20 -6.64 20.08
N VAL A 4 2.13 -6.51 19.15
CA VAL A 4 2.11 -7.23 17.88
C VAL A 4 2.91 -8.52 18.04
N ARG A 5 2.26 -9.67 17.86
CA ARG A 5 2.92 -10.97 17.82
C ARG A 5 2.87 -11.53 16.41
N LEU A 6 4.02 -11.63 15.78
CA LEU A 6 4.21 -12.35 14.53
C LEU A 6 4.35 -13.84 14.82
N VAL A 7 3.49 -14.65 14.23
CA VAL A 7 3.58 -16.12 14.26
C VAL A 7 3.75 -16.56 12.82
N GLY A 8 4.98 -16.87 12.41
CA GLY A 8 5.29 -17.44 11.11
C GLY A 8 5.84 -18.86 11.28
N SER A 9 5.40 -19.81 10.47
CA SER A 9 6.03 -21.10 10.31
C SER A 9 7.00 -21.04 9.12
N GLU A 10 8.22 -21.50 9.33
CA GLU A 10 9.37 -21.32 8.43
C GLU A 10 9.32 -22.07 7.10
N MET A 11 8.23 -22.69 6.68
CA MET A 11 8.29 -23.63 5.56
C MET A 11 7.34 -23.41 4.39
N CYS A 12 6.50 -22.38 4.40
CA CYS A 12 5.73 -21.92 3.22
C CYS A 12 5.21 -20.52 3.49
N ILE A 13 6.01 -19.49 3.24
CA ILE A 13 5.54 -18.11 3.35
C ILE A 13 4.70 -17.79 2.11
N ARG A 14 3.54 -18.42 2.00
CA ARG A 14 2.48 -17.97 1.10
C ARG A 14 1.56 -16.98 1.79
N ASP A 15 1.43 -17.12 3.13
CA ASP A 15 0.56 -16.28 3.94
C ASP A 15 1.23 -15.97 5.28
N SER A 16 1.14 -14.74 5.72
CA SER A 16 1.58 -14.31 7.05
C SER A 16 0.37 -13.85 7.85
N THR A 17 0.36 -14.14 9.15
CA THR A 17 -0.72 -13.72 10.03
C THR A 17 -0.17 -12.88 11.17
N CYS A 18 -0.85 -11.77 11.44
CA CYS A 18 -0.56 -10.88 12.56
C CYS A 18 -1.80 -10.73 13.41
N THR A 19 -1.65 -10.72 14.73
CA THR A 19 -2.74 -10.46 15.67
C THR A 19 -2.42 -9.21 16.49
N SER A 20 -3.38 -8.31 16.59
CA SER A 20 -3.31 -7.17 17.50
C SER A 20 -4.41 -7.26 18.55
N GLN A 21 -4.15 -6.74 19.75
CA GLN A 21 -5.12 -6.65 20.81
C GLN A 21 -5.16 -5.22 21.33
N ASP A 22 -6.37 -4.65 21.47
CA ASP A 22 -6.55 -3.36 22.08
C ASP A 22 -6.55 -3.42 23.62
N MET A 23 -6.61 -2.27 24.29
CA MET A 23 -6.61 -2.19 25.76
C MET A 23 -7.88 -2.77 26.40
N ALA A 24 -8.95 -2.95 25.65
CA ALA A 24 -10.20 -3.57 26.09
C ALA A 24 -10.19 -5.08 25.92
N GLY A 25 -9.14 -5.64 25.32
CA GLY A 25 -8.97 -7.08 25.08
C GLY A 25 -9.55 -7.56 23.74
N ASN A 26 -10.11 -6.69 22.90
CA ASN A 26 -10.61 -7.08 21.59
C ASN A 26 -9.44 -7.44 20.68
N THR A 27 -9.54 -8.56 20.01
CA THR A 27 -8.49 -9.07 19.13
C THR A 27 -8.86 -8.82 17.67
N ARG A 28 -7.87 -8.46 16.85
CA ARG A 28 -7.99 -8.39 15.41
C ARG A 28 -6.92 -9.25 14.76
N THR A 29 -7.31 -10.01 13.77
CA THR A 29 -6.41 -10.89 13.02
C THR A 29 -6.26 -10.36 11.60
N TYR A 30 -5.01 -10.15 11.20
CA TYR A 30 -4.63 -9.73 9.84
C TYR A 30 -3.96 -10.90 9.14
N THR A 31 -4.40 -11.20 7.93
CA THR A 31 -3.79 -12.20 7.06
C THR A 31 -3.26 -11.50 5.83
N PHE A 32 -2.00 -11.78 5.49
CA PHE A 32 -1.30 -11.24 4.33
C PHE A 32 -1.04 -12.37 3.36
N SER A 33 -1.46 -12.22 2.12
CA SER A 33 -1.22 -13.19 1.04
C SER A 33 -0.37 -12.56 -0.06
N TYR A 34 0.46 -13.37 -0.72
CA TYR A 34 1.47 -12.89 -1.64
C TYR A 34 1.41 -13.57 -2.98
N LEU A 35 1.63 -12.78 -4.05
CA LEU A 35 1.97 -13.26 -5.37
C LEU A 35 3.47 -13.58 -5.41
N ILE A 36 3.84 -14.74 -5.97
CA ILE A 36 5.24 -15.18 -6.09
C ILE A 36 5.63 -15.10 -7.56
N ASN A 37 6.77 -14.49 -7.87
CA ASN A 37 7.33 -14.49 -9.21
C ASN A 37 8.26 -15.70 -9.45
N THR A 38 8.81 -15.80 -10.67
CA THR A 38 9.73 -16.89 -11.06
C THR A 38 11.10 -16.85 -10.38
N GLU A 39 11.41 -15.76 -9.66
CA GLU A 39 12.65 -15.57 -8.90
C GLU A 39 12.44 -15.79 -7.39
N ASP A 40 11.30 -16.40 -7.00
CA ASP A 40 10.87 -16.61 -5.62
C ASP A 40 10.72 -15.30 -4.80
N LYS A 41 10.45 -14.19 -5.50
CA LYS A 41 10.13 -12.91 -4.86
C LYS A 41 8.64 -12.80 -4.58
N TYR A 42 8.30 -12.25 -3.42
CA TYR A 42 6.95 -12.17 -2.88
C TYR A 42 6.45 -10.74 -2.96
N TYR A 43 5.30 -10.53 -3.60
CA TYR A 43 4.62 -9.24 -3.72
C TYR A 43 3.30 -9.31 -2.96
N LEU A 44 3.02 -8.35 -2.09
CA LEU A 44 1.77 -8.33 -1.33
C LEU A 44 0.57 -8.24 -2.28
N GLU A 45 -0.30 -9.24 -2.26
CA GLU A 45 -1.50 -9.31 -3.09
C GLU A 45 -2.76 -8.98 -2.29
N ASN A 46 -2.88 -9.54 -1.08
CA ASN A 46 -4.05 -9.32 -0.25
C ASN A 46 -3.69 -9.09 1.21
N ILE A 47 -4.51 -8.25 1.86
CA ILE A 47 -4.59 -8.12 3.31
C ILE A 47 -6.03 -8.25 3.69
N THR A 48 -6.33 -9.13 4.63
CA THR A 48 -7.68 -9.28 5.21
C THR A 48 -7.60 -9.07 6.72
N GLU A 49 -8.49 -8.22 7.25
CA GLU A 49 -8.66 -8.01 8.68
C GLU A 49 -9.94 -8.64 9.16
N LYS A 50 -9.87 -9.44 10.22
CA LYS A 50 -11.02 -10.06 10.89
C LYS A 50 -11.12 -9.61 12.34
N LEU A 51 -12.37 -9.44 12.79
CA LEU A 51 -12.72 -9.17 14.17
C LEU A 51 -12.69 -10.46 15.01
N ASP A 52 -12.88 -10.35 16.32
CA ASP A 52 -12.91 -11.48 17.26
C ASP A 52 -13.94 -12.57 16.92
N ASP A 53 -15.07 -12.17 16.35
CA ASP A 53 -16.13 -13.07 15.89
C ASP A 53 -15.81 -13.75 14.54
N GLY A 54 -14.65 -13.47 13.95
CA GLY A 54 -14.22 -13.97 12.65
C GLY A 54 -14.82 -13.23 11.46
N LYS A 55 -15.65 -12.19 11.68
CA LYS A 55 -16.19 -11.36 10.62
C LYS A 55 -15.09 -10.53 9.97
N GLU A 56 -15.08 -10.50 8.63
CA GLU A 56 -14.21 -9.60 7.88
C GLU A 56 -14.62 -8.14 8.12
N TYR A 57 -13.66 -7.32 8.51
CA TYR A 57 -13.84 -5.89 8.75
C TYR A 57 -13.24 -5.05 7.63
N SER A 58 -12.06 -5.41 7.17
CA SER A 58 -11.42 -4.73 6.04
C SER A 58 -10.64 -5.69 5.15
N PHE A 59 -10.44 -5.30 3.90
CA PHE A 59 -9.47 -5.93 3.03
C PHE A 59 -8.80 -4.91 2.11
N ILE A 60 -7.61 -5.25 1.63
CA ILE A 60 -6.93 -4.63 0.50
C ILE A 60 -6.58 -5.74 -0.48
N THR A 61 -6.85 -5.53 -1.76
CA THR A 61 -6.34 -6.37 -2.85
C THR A 61 -5.55 -5.50 -3.81
N ILE A 62 -4.36 -5.95 -4.20
CA ILE A 62 -3.48 -5.27 -5.13
C ILE A 62 -3.29 -6.17 -6.35
N ASP A 63 -3.83 -5.77 -7.50
CA ASP A 63 -3.60 -6.44 -8.76
C ASP A 63 -2.30 -5.93 -9.39
N TYR A 64 -1.46 -6.86 -9.86
CA TYR A 64 -0.20 -6.55 -10.52
C TYR A 64 -0.25 -6.89 -12.01
N SER A 65 0.33 -6.01 -12.83
CA SER A 65 0.67 -6.30 -14.21
C SER A 65 2.17 -6.14 -14.39
N ASN A 66 2.88 -7.21 -14.76
CA ASN A 66 4.34 -7.23 -14.84
C ASN A 66 5.03 -6.72 -13.57
N PHE A 67 4.53 -7.13 -12.39
CA PHE A 67 4.99 -6.69 -11.06
C PHE A 67 4.93 -5.17 -10.83
N ARG A 68 3.99 -4.51 -11.52
CA ARG A 68 3.55 -3.15 -11.24
C ARG A 68 2.20 -3.23 -10.58
N ALA A 69 2.00 -2.53 -9.48
CA ALA A 69 0.66 -2.36 -8.93
C ALA A 69 -0.19 -1.59 -9.95
N LEU A 70 -1.31 -2.17 -10.33
CA LEU A 70 -2.19 -1.60 -11.37
C LEU A 70 -3.53 -1.18 -10.80
N ARG A 71 -4.16 -2.03 -10.01
CA ARG A 71 -5.46 -1.77 -9.40
C ARG A 71 -5.39 -2.12 -7.92
N ILE A 72 -6.00 -1.27 -7.11
CA ILE A 72 -6.12 -1.46 -5.68
C ILE A 72 -7.59 -1.45 -5.33
N GLN A 73 -8.07 -2.52 -4.71
CA GLN A 73 -9.39 -2.59 -4.11
C GLN A 73 -9.23 -2.51 -2.60
N GLN A 74 -9.99 -1.65 -1.98
CA GLN A 74 -10.01 -1.49 -0.53
C GLN A 74 -11.44 -1.51 -0.02
N LYS A 75 -11.68 -2.23 1.06
CA LYS A 75 -12.93 -2.18 1.80
C LYS A 75 -12.63 -1.99 3.27
N VAL A 76 -13.41 -1.13 3.91
CA VAL A 76 -13.39 -0.94 5.37
C VAL A 76 -14.85 -0.91 5.82
N ASP A 77 -15.27 -1.91 6.59
CA ASP A 77 -16.65 -2.12 7.04
C ASP A 77 -17.61 -2.18 5.84
N THR A 78 -18.39 -1.14 5.60
CA THR A 78 -19.35 -1.03 4.49
C THR A 78 -18.85 -0.20 3.31
N PHE A 79 -17.69 0.46 3.45
CA PHE A 79 -17.14 1.33 2.43
C PHE A 79 -16.16 0.57 1.55
N GLU A 80 -16.45 0.55 0.25
CA GLU A 80 -15.56 -0.04 -0.76
C GLU A 80 -14.99 1.06 -1.65
N HIS A 81 -13.69 0.95 -1.94
CA HIS A 81 -12.91 1.93 -2.65
C HIS A 81 -11.97 1.24 -3.63
N ASN A 82 -12.07 1.60 -4.89
CA ASN A 82 -11.19 1.09 -5.92
C ASN A 82 -10.33 2.23 -6.46
N SER A 83 -9.08 1.94 -6.77
CA SER A 83 -8.14 2.91 -7.34
C SER A 83 -7.30 2.28 -8.42
N THR A 84 -6.95 3.05 -9.43
CA THR A 84 -6.00 2.66 -10.47
C THR A 84 -4.67 3.36 -10.23
N ALA A 85 -3.59 2.56 -10.16
CA ALA A 85 -2.24 3.06 -10.07
C ALA A 85 -1.62 3.09 -11.47
N THR A 86 -1.05 4.22 -11.87
CA THR A 86 -0.49 4.38 -13.21
C THR A 86 0.95 4.85 -13.18
N THR A 87 1.68 4.42 -14.21
CA THR A 87 2.99 4.96 -14.59
C THR A 87 2.87 5.37 -16.05
N PRO A 88 3.13 6.65 -16.42
CA PRO A 88 3.03 7.09 -17.80
C PRO A 88 3.92 6.24 -18.73
N SER A 89 3.37 5.80 -19.85
CA SER A 89 4.11 5.07 -20.88
C SER A 89 5.29 5.90 -21.39
N GLY A 90 6.49 5.34 -21.37
CA GLY A 90 7.72 5.98 -21.83
C GLY A 90 8.45 6.86 -20.83
N ASN A 91 7.88 7.06 -19.62
CA ASN A 91 8.51 7.78 -18.50
C ASN A 91 8.54 6.94 -17.23
N GLU A 92 8.79 5.66 -17.39
CA GLU A 92 8.82 4.72 -16.27
C GLU A 92 10.09 4.92 -15.45
N ILE A 93 9.92 5.07 -14.14
CA ILE A 93 11.04 5.19 -13.20
C ILE A 93 11.21 3.84 -12.52
N ALA A 94 12.36 3.17 -12.76
CA ALA A 94 12.69 1.93 -12.09
C ALA A 94 12.83 2.17 -10.57
N ASN A 95 12.25 1.28 -9.76
CA ASN A 95 12.35 1.35 -8.30
C ASN A 95 13.63 0.68 -7.80
N ILE A 96 14.78 1.23 -8.17
CA ILE A 96 16.10 0.72 -7.78
C ILE A 96 16.30 0.81 -6.25
N SER A 97 15.61 1.74 -5.62
CA SER A 97 15.69 1.98 -4.17
C SER A 97 14.89 0.98 -3.35
N GLU A 98 14.11 0.12 -3.99
CA GLU A 98 13.24 -0.86 -3.35
C GLU A 98 12.32 -0.23 -2.27
N ILE A 99 11.89 1.01 -2.50
CA ILE A 99 10.99 1.70 -1.57
C ILE A 99 9.53 1.24 -1.78
N PRO A 100 8.75 1.07 -0.72
CA PRO A 100 7.33 0.79 -0.83
C PRO A 100 6.59 1.96 -1.47
N SER A 101 5.55 1.68 -2.24
CA SER A 101 4.69 2.71 -2.80
C SER A 101 4.01 3.50 -1.70
N LEU A 102 4.08 4.84 -1.77
CA LEU A 102 3.62 5.72 -0.70
C LEU A 102 2.12 5.56 -0.39
N PHE A 103 1.29 5.29 -1.40
CA PHE A 103 -0.15 5.08 -1.21
C PHE A 103 -0.46 3.87 -0.30
N ILE A 104 0.38 2.81 -0.34
CA ILE A 104 0.19 1.63 0.52
C ILE A 104 0.32 2.02 2.00
N THR A 105 1.24 2.95 2.32
CA THR A 105 1.46 3.39 3.70
C THR A 105 0.29 4.17 4.28
N ASP A 106 -0.58 4.70 3.43
CA ASP A 106 -1.72 5.52 3.83
C ASP A 106 -3.03 4.73 3.88
N MET A 107 -3.04 3.51 3.32
CA MET A 107 -4.24 2.67 3.30
C MET A 107 -4.47 1.96 4.63
N TYR A 108 -5.69 2.02 5.13
CA TYR A 108 -6.12 1.19 6.24
C TYR A 108 -6.24 -0.28 5.78
N PRO A 109 -5.78 -1.31 6.53
CA PRO A 109 -5.22 -1.22 7.88
C PRO A 109 -3.71 -0.95 7.94
N LEU A 110 -3.01 -0.81 6.82
CA LEU A 110 -1.54 -0.67 6.77
C LEU A 110 -1.06 0.61 7.45
N SER A 111 -1.79 1.70 7.33
CA SER A 111 -1.46 2.97 8.00
C SER A 111 -1.32 2.86 9.52
N MET A 112 -1.98 1.86 10.13
CA MET A 112 -1.88 1.58 11.57
C MET A 112 -0.71 0.67 11.93
N HIS A 113 -0.10 0.02 10.93
CA HIS A 113 0.97 -0.96 11.10
C HIS A 113 2.27 -0.53 10.41
N ALA A 114 2.66 0.73 10.58
CA ALA A 114 3.88 1.29 9.97
C ALA A 114 5.14 0.43 10.21
N VAL A 115 5.24 -0.24 11.37
CA VAL A 115 6.33 -1.18 11.68
C VAL A 115 6.32 -2.40 10.76
N ALA A 116 5.14 -2.87 10.35
CA ALA A 116 4.99 -3.99 9.41
C ALA A 116 5.45 -3.60 8.00
N ILE A 117 5.27 -2.34 7.61
CA ILE A 117 5.71 -1.78 6.33
C ILE A 117 7.24 -1.86 6.21
N TYR A 118 7.96 -1.51 7.28
CA TYR A 118 9.43 -1.57 7.32
C TYR A 118 9.97 -2.99 7.62
N GLY A 119 9.13 -3.90 8.09
CA GLY A 119 9.50 -5.26 8.50
C GLY A 119 9.44 -6.32 7.40
N LYS A 120 9.42 -5.93 6.13
CA LYS A 120 9.29 -6.84 4.94
C LYS A 120 8.00 -7.66 4.88
N ILE A 121 7.00 -7.38 5.72
CA ILE A 121 5.68 -8.04 5.63
C ILE A 121 4.97 -7.68 4.32
N LEU A 122 5.30 -6.52 3.74
CA LEU A 122 4.77 -6.11 2.45
C LEU A 122 5.39 -6.86 1.25
N GLY A 123 6.38 -7.73 1.50
CA GLY A 123 7.13 -8.39 0.44
C GLY A 123 7.96 -7.39 -0.36
N GLU A 124 8.24 -7.75 -1.61
CA GLU A 124 8.99 -6.91 -2.51
C GLU A 124 8.16 -5.71 -2.98
N PRO A 125 8.75 -4.53 -3.09
CA PRO A 125 8.09 -3.38 -3.68
C PRO A 125 7.90 -3.56 -5.18
N ALA A 126 6.95 -2.82 -5.76
CA ALA A 126 6.75 -2.82 -7.21
C ALA A 126 8.04 -2.41 -7.96
N ASN A 127 8.32 -3.04 -9.11
CA ASN A 127 9.53 -2.81 -9.90
C ASN A 127 9.63 -1.38 -10.45
N TYR A 128 8.52 -0.66 -10.53
CA TYR A 128 8.45 0.71 -11.02
C TYR A 128 7.72 1.61 -10.03
N LEU A 129 8.19 2.84 -9.94
CA LEU A 129 7.55 3.86 -9.11
C LEU A 129 6.23 4.31 -9.74
N ILE A 130 5.18 4.36 -8.94
CA ILE A 130 3.86 4.83 -9.36
C ILE A 130 3.86 6.35 -9.36
N THR A 131 3.41 6.96 -10.45
CA THR A 131 3.34 8.42 -10.58
C THR A 131 1.95 8.98 -10.36
N GLN A 132 0.91 8.16 -10.48
CA GLN A 132 -0.46 8.58 -10.19
C GLN A 132 -1.27 7.47 -9.53
N LEU A 133 -2.16 7.87 -8.62
CA LEU A 133 -3.22 7.05 -8.07
C LEU A 133 -4.54 7.76 -8.33
N ILE A 134 -5.46 7.07 -8.99
CA ILE A 134 -6.75 7.62 -9.41
C ILE A 134 -7.85 6.73 -8.83
N PRO A 135 -8.55 7.16 -7.79
CA PRO A 135 -9.74 6.47 -7.29
C PRO A 135 -10.84 6.40 -8.34
N ASP A 136 -11.63 5.34 -8.32
CA ASP A 136 -12.80 5.24 -9.17
C ASP A 136 -13.78 6.37 -8.78
N SER A 137 -14.25 7.14 -9.76
CA SER A 137 -15.16 8.26 -9.53
C SER A 137 -16.55 7.76 -9.10
N ASN A 138 -17.10 8.35 -8.08
CA ASN A 138 -18.49 8.16 -7.66
C ASN A 138 -19.45 9.16 -8.31
N GLY A 139 -18.95 10.02 -9.22
CA GLY A 139 -19.70 11.04 -9.92
C GLY A 139 -19.95 12.34 -9.12
N GLU A 140 -19.62 12.38 -7.84
CA GLU A 140 -19.79 13.56 -6.98
C GLU A 140 -18.49 14.31 -6.75
N SER A 141 -17.37 13.61 -6.79
CA SER A 141 -16.03 14.16 -6.61
C SER A 141 -15.02 13.43 -7.47
N GLU A 142 -13.99 14.12 -7.87
CA GLU A 142 -12.82 13.58 -8.53
C GLU A 142 -11.61 13.77 -7.61
N GLU A 143 -10.82 12.72 -7.47
CA GLU A 143 -9.59 12.76 -6.72
C GLU A 143 -8.46 12.15 -7.56
N THR A 144 -7.29 12.76 -7.50
CA THR A 144 -6.09 12.22 -8.14
C THR A 144 -4.88 12.55 -7.28
N THR A 145 -4.10 11.53 -6.96
CA THR A 145 -2.79 11.75 -6.32
C THR A 145 -1.69 11.63 -7.35
N THR A 146 -0.84 12.63 -7.41
CA THR A 146 0.36 12.65 -8.27
C THR A 146 1.60 12.55 -7.42
N TYR A 147 2.51 11.64 -7.77
CA TYR A 147 3.80 11.43 -7.10
C TYR A 147 4.95 11.90 -7.98
N THR A 148 5.81 12.75 -7.44
CA THR A 148 7.03 13.21 -8.08
C THR A 148 8.23 12.79 -7.25
N TYR A 149 9.21 12.14 -7.88
CA TYR A 149 10.38 11.61 -7.20
C TYR A 149 11.63 12.43 -7.52
N THR A 150 12.44 12.68 -6.50
CA THR A 150 13.80 13.19 -6.68
C THR A 150 14.76 12.04 -6.55
N LEU A 151 15.65 11.90 -7.53
CA LEU A 151 16.65 10.83 -7.59
C LEU A 151 18.05 11.42 -7.42
N ASP A 152 18.94 10.66 -6.79
CA ASP A 152 20.37 10.95 -6.80
C ASP A 152 21.01 10.56 -8.15
N ASN A 153 22.32 10.78 -8.28
CA ASN A 153 23.06 10.46 -9.49
C ASN A 153 23.18 8.93 -9.78
N ARG A 154 22.78 8.08 -8.87
CA ARG A 154 22.72 6.62 -9.01
C ARG A 154 21.32 6.11 -9.35
N GLY A 155 20.33 7.01 -9.42
CA GLY A 155 18.92 6.66 -9.61
C GLY A 155 18.20 6.26 -8.32
N ILE A 156 18.82 6.50 -7.15
CA ILE A 156 18.23 6.22 -5.84
C ILE A 156 17.26 7.34 -5.46
N VAL A 157 16.06 6.97 -5.00
CA VAL A 157 15.06 7.95 -4.56
C VAL A 157 15.51 8.62 -3.27
N THR A 158 15.61 9.94 -3.28
CA THR A 158 15.94 10.75 -2.10
C THR A 158 14.71 11.43 -1.50
N SER A 159 13.69 11.71 -2.32
CA SER A 159 12.41 12.20 -1.84
C SER A 159 11.26 11.85 -2.78
N CYS A 160 10.05 11.80 -2.21
CA CYS A 160 8.79 11.73 -2.94
C CYS A 160 7.89 12.88 -2.52
N HIS A 161 7.43 13.66 -3.49
CA HIS A 161 6.43 14.71 -3.29
C HIS A 161 5.09 14.23 -3.85
N ALA A 162 4.08 14.15 -3.00
CA ALA A 162 2.73 13.76 -3.34
C ALA A 162 1.81 14.97 -3.29
N VAL A 163 1.01 15.14 -4.35
CA VAL A 163 -0.04 16.14 -4.45
C VAL A 163 -1.36 15.42 -4.63
N VAL A 164 -2.26 15.54 -3.67
CA VAL A 164 -3.64 15.07 -3.74
C VAL A 164 -4.51 16.22 -4.23
N ARG A 165 -5.03 16.11 -5.43
CA ARG A 165 -5.97 17.04 -6.02
C ARG A 165 -7.37 16.51 -5.85
N HIS A 166 -8.21 17.27 -5.18
CA HIS A 166 -9.60 16.96 -4.94
C HIS A 166 -10.51 18.01 -5.59
N ILE A 167 -11.43 17.56 -6.45
CA ILE A 167 -12.43 18.43 -7.08
C ILE A 167 -13.81 17.97 -6.65
N ARG A 168 -14.57 18.87 -6.01
CA ARG A 168 -15.95 18.63 -5.59
C ARG A 168 -16.84 19.83 -5.93
N ASN A 169 -17.93 19.61 -6.67
CA ASN A 169 -18.86 20.68 -7.08
C ASN A 169 -18.18 21.87 -7.76
N GLY A 170 -17.10 21.62 -8.54
CA GLY A 170 -16.31 22.65 -9.19
C GLY A 170 -15.33 23.42 -8.30
N TYR A 171 -15.24 23.08 -7.01
CA TYR A 171 -14.22 23.56 -6.10
C TYR A 171 -13.02 22.62 -6.11
N GLU A 172 -11.85 23.18 -6.30
CA GLU A 172 -10.59 22.47 -6.33
C GLU A 172 -9.81 22.74 -5.04
N GLN A 173 -9.23 21.68 -4.44
CA GLN A 173 -8.39 21.77 -3.27
C GLN A 173 -7.23 20.79 -3.40
N ASP A 174 -6.01 21.30 -3.21
CA ASP A 174 -4.79 20.50 -3.24
C ASP A 174 -4.22 20.32 -1.83
N TYR A 175 -3.81 19.08 -1.54
CA TYR A 175 -3.06 18.74 -0.34
C TYR A 175 -1.70 18.22 -0.77
N THR A 176 -0.65 18.60 -0.06
CA THR A 176 0.71 18.20 -0.40
C THR A 176 1.38 17.48 0.76
N ARG A 177 2.21 16.49 0.43
CA ARG A 177 3.06 15.79 1.38
C ARG A 177 4.42 15.50 0.75
N THR A 178 5.49 15.67 1.52
CA THR A 178 6.83 15.29 1.10
C THR A 178 7.41 14.27 2.08
N VAL A 179 7.94 13.19 1.53
CA VAL A 179 8.67 12.15 2.29
C VAL A 179 10.10 12.14 1.81
N ASN A 180 11.05 12.26 2.75
CA ASN A 180 12.48 12.14 2.47
C ASN A 180 12.96 10.74 2.87
N TYR A 181 13.79 10.13 2.04
CA TYR A 181 14.35 8.81 2.26
C TYR A 181 15.84 8.92 2.57
N THR A 182 16.26 8.23 3.61
CA THR A 182 17.68 7.98 3.91
C THR A 182 17.90 6.49 3.70
N ILE A 183 18.73 6.15 2.72
CA ILE A 183 19.10 4.76 2.39
C ILE A 183 20.54 4.59 2.82
N GLU A 184 20.76 3.76 3.81
CA GLU A 184 22.10 3.42 4.35
C GLU A 184 22.73 2.24 3.59
#